data_8d565353e95986cd315b11b0a07243a6
#
_entry.id   8d565353e95986cd315b11b0a07243a6
#
_cell.length_a   1.000
_cell.length_b   1.000
_cell.length_c   1.000
_cell.angle_alpha   90.00
_cell.angle_beta   90.00
_cell.angle_gamma   90.00
#
_symmetry.space_group_name_H-M   'P 1'
#
loop_
_entity.id
_entity.type
_entity.pdbx_description
1 polymer ?
#
loop_
_entity_poly.entity_id
_entity_poly.type
_entity_poly.pdbx_seq_one_letter_code
_entity_poly.pdbx_strand_id
1 'polypeptide(L)'
;MTTPSFQDVLTLHNQSIYLTEMKKTLISITLLSLSCFAQAQQTVKLQLYSNVAKADAPVEYALPVNSDIRSAVVTIDGKELPSQLDDLDGDGIYDKLAFVTPLGKKEKKTAIIKLYTQGEQKAYPARTYAEIVLRNPKVKEKNKQNIYLDAVSVDAQTKNPYNVLHHHGVAFENELLAIRIYMDKRQTLDLYGKFHKGLELKQTQFYPSKQQKAAGFGDDVLWVGNTFGLGAFRGWDGQQPTMIDSVQSRTQRIVAQGPVRTIVEVMDKNWYIKPGMTPVTMTLRYTLWAGHRDIDVNVSFNRDVSQYTFSTGIINVKNSQEYSDHKGIRGCWGTDWPANDTLNWKRETVGLAIAMPNNKDVIEQPANKDNYAFTVKMSRNFHYSLAYTSANENYGFHSAQEWFGWLKEWRRDIDNPVTVEELK
;
A
#
# COMPACT_ATOMS: atom_id res chain seq x y z
N MET A 1 -35.86 -40.06 -66.99
CA MET A 1 -35.68 -40.28 -65.53
C MET A 1 -34.45 -41.11 -65.36
N THR A 2 -33.34 -40.52 -65.03
CA THR A 2 -32.07 -41.21 -64.88
C THR A 2 -31.94 -41.62 -63.42
N THR A 3 -31.77 -42.90 -63.16
CA THR A 3 -31.50 -43.48 -61.87
C THR A 3 -30.11 -43.04 -61.36
N PRO A 4 -29.93 -42.62 -60.09
CA PRO A 4 -28.63 -42.24 -59.56
C PRO A 4 -27.68 -43.44 -59.56
N SER A 5 -26.40 -43.19 -59.83
CA SER A 5 -25.35 -44.21 -59.92
C SER A 5 -24.97 -44.72 -58.53
N PHE A 6 -24.52 -45.95 -58.47
CA PHE A 6 -24.06 -46.59 -57.20
C PHE A 6 -23.01 -45.76 -56.45
N GLN A 7 -22.24 -44.92 -57.16
CA GLN A 7 -21.26 -44.01 -56.56
C GLN A 7 -21.92 -42.85 -55.81
N ASP A 8 -23.08 -42.36 -56.28
CA ASP A 8 -23.79 -41.22 -55.62
C ASP A 8 -24.43 -41.67 -54.28
N VAL A 9 -24.89 -42.92 -54.19
CA VAL A 9 -25.42 -43.48 -52.93
C VAL A 9 -24.34 -43.74 -51.90
N LEU A 10 -23.12 -44.14 -52.30
CA LEU A 10 -21.97 -44.34 -51.42
C LEU A 10 -21.45 -43.02 -50.86
N THR A 11 -21.46 -41.96 -51.66
CA THR A 11 -21.01 -40.63 -51.23
C THR A 11 -21.97 -40.00 -50.21
N LEU A 12 -23.27 -40.14 -50.40
CA LEU A 12 -24.28 -39.67 -49.44
C LEU A 12 -24.25 -40.46 -48.14
N HIS A 13 -24.01 -41.79 -48.19
CA HIS A 13 -23.90 -42.61 -47.01
C HIS A 13 -22.67 -42.30 -46.18
N ASN A 14 -21.52 -42.05 -46.84
CA ASN A 14 -20.28 -41.65 -46.14
C ASN A 14 -20.38 -40.24 -45.57
N GLN A 15 -21.03 -39.28 -46.23
CA GLN A 15 -21.26 -37.96 -45.63
C GLN A 15 -22.18 -37.98 -44.44
N SER A 16 -23.21 -38.86 -44.43
CA SER A 16 -24.09 -39.03 -43.28
C SER A 16 -23.40 -39.63 -42.05
N ILE A 17 -22.46 -40.58 -42.27
CA ILE A 17 -21.64 -41.19 -41.19
C ILE A 17 -20.67 -40.17 -40.64
N TYR A 18 -19.97 -39.37 -41.48
CA TYR A 18 -19.08 -38.33 -41.05
C TYR A 18 -19.78 -37.23 -40.25
N LEU A 19 -20.96 -36.80 -40.67
CA LEU A 19 -21.77 -35.81 -39.91
C LEU A 19 -22.28 -36.33 -38.57
N THR A 20 -22.58 -37.64 -38.46
CA THR A 20 -23.03 -38.27 -37.21
C THR A 20 -21.83 -38.42 -36.23
N GLU A 21 -20.66 -38.80 -36.71
CA GLU A 21 -19.46 -38.90 -35.88
C GLU A 21 -18.96 -37.50 -35.45
N MET A 22 -18.98 -36.48 -36.33
CA MET A 22 -18.65 -35.10 -35.96
C MET A 22 -19.62 -34.55 -34.90
N LYS A 23 -20.94 -34.85 -35.00
CA LYS A 23 -21.87 -34.42 -33.95
C LYS A 23 -21.64 -35.13 -32.60
N LYS A 24 -21.26 -36.39 -32.59
CA LYS A 24 -20.90 -37.11 -31.37
C LYS A 24 -19.58 -36.57 -30.75
N THR A 25 -18.60 -36.25 -31.58
CA THR A 25 -17.32 -35.65 -31.15
C THR A 25 -17.53 -34.22 -30.64
N LEU A 26 -18.36 -33.39 -31.29
CA LEU A 26 -18.72 -32.06 -30.81
C LEU A 26 -19.48 -32.10 -29.49
N ILE A 27 -20.43 -33.03 -29.33
CA ILE A 27 -21.20 -33.22 -28.09
C ILE A 27 -20.28 -33.70 -26.95
N SER A 28 -19.32 -34.60 -27.24
CA SER A 28 -18.31 -35.02 -26.25
C SER A 28 -17.35 -33.88 -25.85
N ILE A 29 -16.92 -33.04 -26.80
CA ILE A 29 -16.07 -31.88 -26.50
C ILE A 29 -16.87 -30.80 -25.74
N THR A 30 -18.15 -30.59 -26.06
CA THR A 30 -19.01 -29.63 -25.33
C THR A 30 -19.36 -30.13 -23.91
N LEU A 31 -19.47 -31.43 -23.69
CA LEU A 31 -19.63 -31.98 -22.34
C LEU A 31 -18.35 -32.03 -21.52
N LEU A 32 -17.19 -32.16 -22.16
CA LEU A 32 -15.90 -32.04 -21.44
C LEU A 32 -15.55 -30.57 -21.08
N SER A 33 -16.06 -29.58 -21.82
CA SER A 33 -15.85 -28.17 -21.49
C SER A 33 -16.77 -27.62 -20.40
N LEU A 34 -17.79 -28.35 -19.98
CA LEU A 34 -18.71 -27.92 -18.92
C LEU A 34 -18.38 -28.52 -17.53
N SER A 35 -17.30 -29.29 -17.37
CA SER A 35 -16.99 -29.93 -16.10
C SER A 35 -15.76 -29.37 -15.37
N CYS A 36 -15.19 -28.25 -15.82
CA CYS A 36 -14.20 -27.50 -15.02
C CYS A 36 -14.89 -26.41 -14.18
N PHE A 37 -15.89 -26.75 -13.40
CA PHE A 37 -16.17 -25.98 -12.19
C PHE A 37 -15.01 -26.28 -11.24
N ALA A 38 -14.09 -25.33 -11.07
CA ALA A 38 -13.07 -25.42 -10.05
C ALA A 38 -13.81 -25.66 -8.72
N GLN A 39 -13.74 -26.88 -8.20
CA GLN A 39 -14.36 -27.21 -6.93
C GLN A 39 -13.58 -26.48 -5.86
N ALA A 40 -14.26 -25.69 -5.02
CA ALA A 40 -13.62 -25.04 -3.88
C ALA A 40 -12.97 -26.14 -3.03
N GLN A 41 -11.66 -26.04 -2.83
CA GLN A 41 -10.94 -27.00 -2.00
C GLN A 41 -11.29 -26.81 -0.53
N GLN A 42 -11.53 -25.54 -0.12
CA GLN A 42 -11.87 -25.19 1.25
C GLN A 42 -12.86 -24.02 1.28
N THR A 43 -13.82 -24.10 2.19
CA THR A 43 -14.71 -22.99 2.52
C THR A 43 -14.45 -22.54 3.97
N VAL A 44 -14.16 -21.26 4.15
CA VAL A 44 -13.93 -20.64 5.45
C VAL A 44 -15.03 -19.63 5.71
N LYS A 45 -15.50 -19.56 6.95
CA LYS A 45 -16.46 -18.55 7.38
C LYS A 45 -15.81 -17.67 8.44
N LEU A 46 -15.79 -16.36 8.20
CA LEU A 46 -15.27 -15.39 9.17
C LEU A 46 -16.42 -14.55 9.73
N GLN A 47 -16.49 -14.44 11.05
CA GLN A 47 -17.31 -13.43 11.70
C GLN A 47 -16.51 -12.16 11.86
N LEU A 48 -17.04 -11.06 11.35
CA LEU A 48 -16.47 -9.72 11.41
C LEU A 48 -17.29 -8.88 12.39
N TYR A 49 -16.59 -8.11 13.24
CA TYR A 49 -17.22 -7.22 14.22
C TYR A 49 -16.36 -5.98 14.47
N SER A 50 -17.01 -4.84 14.69
CA SER A 50 -16.35 -3.63 15.19
C SER A 50 -17.29 -2.86 16.15
N ASN A 51 -16.71 -2.28 17.20
CA ASN A 51 -17.44 -1.40 18.12
C ASN A 51 -17.84 -0.05 17.49
N VAL A 52 -17.21 0.34 16.39
CA VAL A 52 -17.43 1.58 15.64
C VAL A 52 -17.78 1.25 14.19
N ALA A 53 -18.48 2.15 13.52
CA ALA A 53 -18.76 1.99 12.09
C ALA A 53 -17.49 2.25 11.27
N LYS A 54 -17.25 1.42 10.26
CA LYS A 54 -16.12 1.53 9.33
C LYS A 54 -16.64 1.44 7.90
N ALA A 55 -16.26 2.39 7.04
CA ALA A 55 -16.70 2.40 5.65
C ALA A 55 -16.00 1.31 4.81
N ASP A 56 -14.70 1.16 5.00
CA ASP A 56 -13.84 0.17 4.35
C ASP A 56 -13.05 -0.59 5.42
N ALA A 57 -13.73 -1.42 6.23
CA ALA A 57 -13.12 -2.22 7.28
C ALA A 57 -12.09 -3.19 6.68
N PRO A 58 -10.80 -3.09 7.01
CA PRO A 58 -9.78 -3.96 6.46
C PRO A 58 -9.86 -5.34 7.11
N VAL A 59 -9.79 -6.38 6.30
CA VAL A 59 -9.83 -7.78 6.74
C VAL A 59 -8.70 -8.54 6.09
N GLU A 60 -7.94 -9.26 6.90
CA GLU A 60 -6.93 -10.22 6.48
C GLU A 60 -7.28 -11.62 6.96
N TYR A 61 -7.10 -12.60 6.09
CA TYR A 61 -7.15 -14.01 6.44
C TYR A 61 -5.80 -14.66 6.10
N ALA A 62 -5.16 -15.28 7.08
CA ALA A 62 -3.93 -16.03 6.85
C ALA A 62 -4.24 -17.34 6.13
N LEU A 63 -3.63 -17.55 4.98
CA LEU A 63 -3.76 -18.80 4.25
C LEU A 63 -2.99 -19.93 4.96
N PRO A 64 -3.38 -21.20 4.78
CA PRO A 64 -2.62 -22.30 5.34
C PRO A 64 -1.17 -22.27 4.83
N VAL A 65 -0.23 -22.49 5.71
CA VAL A 65 1.21 -22.51 5.37
C VAL A 65 1.48 -23.58 4.30
N ASN A 66 2.28 -23.22 3.31
CA ASN A 66 2.61 -24.08 2.15
C ASN A 66 1.37 -24.55 1.36
N SER A 67 0.30 -23.76 1.37
CA SER A 67 -0.87 -24.06 0.54
C SER A 67 -0.61 -23.74 -0.93
N ASP A 68 -1.20 -24.51 -1.82
CA ASP A 68 -1.20 -24.26 -3.27
C ASP A 68 -2.41 -23.46 -3.75
N ILE A 69 -2.95 -22.59 -2.89
CA ILE A 69 -4.09 -21.72 -3.22
C ILE A 69 -3.72 -20.80 -4.38
N ARG A 70 -4.54 -20.79 -5.42
CA ARG A 70 -4.35 -19.99 -6.64
C ARG A 70 -5.39 -18.89 -6.79
N SER A 71 -6.60 -19.10 -6.25
CA SER A 71 -7.66 -18.10 -6.31
C SER A 71 -8.58 -18.20 -5.10
N ALA A 72 -9.27 -17.08 -4.82
CA ALA A 72 -10.21 -16.99 -3.73
C ALA A 72 -11.42 -16.13 -4.13
N VAL A 73 -12.59 -16.50 -3.62
CA VAL A 73 -13.80 -15.70 -3.76
C VAL A 73 -14.35 -15.39 -2.37
N VAL A 74 -14.57 -14.12 -2.10
CA VAL A 74 -15.14 -13.60 -0.84
C VAL A 74 -16.56 -13.15 -1.10
N THR A 75 -17.51 -13.61 -0.27
CA THR A 75 -18.90 -13.15 -0.33
C THR A 75 -19.39 -12.74 1.05
N ILE A 76 -20.18 -11.66 1.10
CA ILE A 76 -20.95 -11.22 2.28
C ILE A 76 -22.38 -10.98 1.82
N ASP A 77 -23.35 -11.52 2.54
CA ASP A 77 -24.80 -11.42 2.20
C ASP A 77 -25.09 -11.81 0.75
N GLY A 78 -24.41 -12.86 0.26
CA GLY A 78 -24.54 -13.37 -1.10
C GLY A 78 -23.91 -12.50 -2.20
N LYS A 79 -23.29 -11.35 -1.84
CA LYS A 79 -22.60 -10.46 -2.79
C LYS A 79 -21.10 -10.72 -2.76
N GLU A 80 -20.51 -10.90 -3.94
CA GLU A 80 -19.07 -11.03 -4.09
C GLU A 80 -18.36 -9.69 -3.85
N LEU A 81 -17.23 -9.72 -3.14
CA LEU A 81 -16.40 -8.56 -2.83
C LEU A 81 -15.07 -8.64 -3.58
N PRO A 82 -14.50 -7.49 -3.99
CA PRO A 82 -13.12 -7.41 -4.41
C PRO A 82 -12.19 -7.95 -3.32
N SER A 83 -11.31 -8.86 -3.69
CA SER A 83 -10.34 -9.48 -2.81
C SER A 83 -9.00 -9.64 -3.51
N GLN A 84 -7.96 -9.83 -2.73
CA GLN A 84 -6.57 -9.86 -3.18
C GLN A 84 -5.82 -10.95 -2.44
N LEU A 85 -5.05 -11.74 -3.17
CA LEU A 85 -4.08 -12.68 -2.63
C LEU A 85 -2.69 -12.05 -2.66
N ASP A 86 -1.99 -12.09 -1.55
CA ASP A 86 -0.66 -11.51 -1.40
C ASP A 86 0.36 -12.57 -1.04
N ASP A 87 1.48 -12.58 -1.79
CA ASP A 87 2.73 -13.26 -1.49
C ASP A 87 3.64 -12.24 -0.79
N LEU A 88 3.79 -12.35 0.52
CA LEU A 88 4.43 -11.32 1.34
C LEU A 88 5.95 -11.50 1.45
N ASP A 89 6.47 -12.69 1.17
CA ASP A 89 7.90 -12.98 1.25
C ASP A 89 8.55 -13.18 -0.13
N GLY A 90 7.76 -13.42 -1.17
CA GLY A 90 8.22 -13.52 -2.56
C GLY A 90 8.63 -14.94 -2.97
N ASP A 91 8.10 -15.97 -2.30
CA ASP A 91 8.40 -17.38 -2.60
C ASP A 91 7.47 -17.97 -3.68
N GLY A 92 6.46 -17.23 -4.14
CA GLY A 92 5.48 -17.64 -5.13
C GLY A 92 4.28 -18.37 -4.55
N ILE A 93 4.15 -18.44 -3.22
CA ILE A 93 3.02 -18.99 -2.49
C ILE A 93 2.29 -17.82 -1.82
N TYR A 94 0.97 -17.79 -1.92
CA TYR A 94 0.20 -16.73 -1.26
C TYR A 94 0.11 -16.96 0.25
N ASP A 95 0.39 -15.91 1.03
CA ASP A 95 0.35 -15.90 2.49
C ASP A 95 -0.98 -15.42 3.04
N LYS A 96 -1.58 -14.45 2.37
CA LYS A 96 -2.75 -13.72 2.87
C LYS A 96 -3.80 -13.53 1.79
N LEU A 97 -5.05 -13.62 2.21
CA LEU A 97 -6.19 -13.06 1.50
C LEU A 97 -6.60 -11.77 2.18
N ALA A 98 -6.75 -10.70 1.40
CA ALA A 98 -7.16 -9.38 1.87
C ALA A 98 -8.44 -8.91 1.18
N PHE A 99 -9.32 -8.23 1.91
CA PHE A 99 -10.49 -7.54 1.38
C PHE A 99 -10.92 -6.41 2.30
N VAL A 100 -11.78 -5.51 1.79
CA VAL A 100 -12.40 -4.45 2.59
C VAL A 100 -13.92 -4.56 2.50
N THR A 101 -14.62 -4.21 3.57
CA THR A 101 -16.07 -4.25 3.62
C THR A 101 -16.64 -3.16 4.54
N PRO A 102 -17.78 -2.55 4.21
CA PRO A 102 -18.45 -1.69 5.17
C PRO A 102 -18.96 -2.51 6.37
N LEU A 103 -18.76 -1.98 7.57
CA LEU A 103 -19.18 -2.59 8.82
C LEU A 103 -19.84 -1.53 9.70
N GLY A 104 -21.09 -1.73 10.07
CA GLY A 104 -21.84 -0.84 10.94
C GLY A 104 -21.34 -0.93 12.40
N LYS A 105 -21.67 0.09 13.21
CA LYS A 105 -21.35 0.09 14.64
C LYS A 105 -21.99 -1.08 15.34
N LYS A 106 -21.18 -1.94 16.00
CA LYS A 106 -21.60 -3.17 16.70
C LYS A 106 -22.31 -4.18 15.79
N GLU A 107 -22.14 -4.05 14.47
CA GLU A 107 -22.67 -5.00 13.50
C GLU A 107 -21.78 -6.25 13.46
N LYS A 108 -22.42 -7.41 13.31
CA LYS A 108 -21.75 -8.67 13.00
C LYS A 108 -22.07 -9.04 11.56
N LYS A 109 -21.04 -9.29 10.75
CA LYS A 109 -21.17 -9.80 9.39
C LYS A 109 -20.43 -11.11 9.25
N THR A 110 -20.97 -12.00 8.42
CA THR A 110 -20.28 -13.25 8.07
C THR A 110 -19.74 -13.16 6.65
N ALA A 111 -18.43 -13.22 6.52
CA ALA A 111 -17.78 -13.39 5.23
C ALA A 111 -17.60 -14.90 4.95
N ILE A 112 -17.98 -15.32 3.75
CA ILE A 112 -17.75 -16.68 3.25
C ILE A 112 -16.62 -16.60 2.23
N ILE A 113 -15.54 -17.32 2.49
CA ILE A 113 -14.34 -17.40 1.65
C ILE A 113 -14.30 -18.79 1.03
N LYS A 114 -14.23 -18.85 -0.29
CA LYS A 114 -13.97 -20.09 -1.04
C LYS A 114 -12.56 -20.02 -1.60
N LEU A 115 -11.73 -21.00 -1.25
CA LEU A 115 -10.35 -21.12 -1.67
C LEU A 115 -10.21 -22.21 -2.72
N TYR A 116 -9.41 -21.97 -3.76
CA TYR A 116 -9.20 -22.87 -4.87
C TYR A 116 -7.71 -23.08 -5.16
N THR A 117 -7.32 -24.29 -5.50
CA THR A 117 -5.97 -24.64 -5.95
C THR A 117 -5.79 -24.52 -7.47
N GLN A 118 -6.83 -24.15 -8.18
CA GLN A 118 -6.85 -24.01 -9.64
C GLN A 118 -7.45 -22.68 -10.05
N GLY A 119 -7.19 -22.31 -11.30
CA GLY A 119 -7.65 -21.04 -11.86
C GLY A 119 -6.76 -19.87 -11.48
N GLU A 120 -7.15 -18.69 -11.93
CA GLU A 120 -6.48 -17.43 -11.63
C GLU A 120 -7.35 -16.59 -10.70
N GLN A 121 -6.71 -15.77 -9.87
CA GLN A 121 -7.44 -14.80 -9.05
C GLN A 121 -8.21 -13.84 -9.95
N LYS A 122 -9.49 -13.66 -9.67
CA LYS A 122 -10.35 -12.73 -10.40
C LYS A 122 -9.78 -11.31 -10.30
N ALA A 123 -9.65 -10.66 -11.44
CA ALA A 123 -9.27 -9.25 -11.50
C ALA A 123 -10.45 -8.35 -11.13
N TYR A 124 -10.21 -7.40 -10.24
CA TYR A 124 -11.14 -6.33 -9.87
C TYR A 124 -10.51 -4.97 -10.20
N PRO A 125 -11.31 -3.91 -10.38
CA PRO A 125 -10.78 -2.56 -10.54
C PRO A 125 -9.85 -2.20 -9.37
N ALA A 126 -8.63 -1.76 -9.69
CA ALA A 126 -7.66 -1.38 -8.69
C ALA A 126 -8.13 -0.11 -7.94
N ARG A 127 -8.05 -0.13 -6.61
CA ARG A 127 -8.24 1.02 -5.72
C ARG A 127 -6.91 1.48 -5.11
N THR A 128 -5.83 0.74 -5.36
CA THR A 128 -4.48 1.08 -4.94
C THR A 128 -3.49 0.86 -6.08
N TYR A 129 -2.34 1.54 -6.02
CA TYR A 129 -1.29 1.42 -7.01
C TYR A 129 0.07 1.72 -6.38
N ALA A 130 1.14 1.10 -6.89
CA ALA A 130 2.51 1.41 -6.53
C ALA A 130 3.42 1.35 -7.75
N GLU A 131 4.51 2.12 -7.73
CA GLU A 131 5.52 2.10 -8.77
C GLU A 131 6.92 2.40 -8.25
N ILE A 132 7.91 1.74 -8.84
CA ILE A 132 9.32 2.12 -8.80
C ILE A 132 9.74 2.34 -10.24
N VAL A 133 10.17 3.55 -10.56
CA VAL A 133 10.48 3.94 -11.94
C VAL A 133 11.94 4.35 -12.06
N LEU A 134 12.69 3.65 -12.89
CA LEU A 134 14.07 3.99 -13.19
C LEU A 134 14.11 5.18 -14.15
N ARG A 135 14.97 6.14 -13.88
CA ARG A 135 15.16 7.29 -14.77
C ARG A 135 15.76 6.86 -16.11
N ASN A 136 15.05 7.11 -17.20
CA ASN A 136 15.51 6.87 -18.54
C ASN A 136 15.95 8.19 -19.21
N PRO A 137 17.24 8.44 -19.42
CA PRO A 137 17.73 9.70 -20.00
C PRO A 137 17.30 9.92 -21.47
N LYS A 138 16.82 8.87 -22.15
CA LYS A 138 16.29 8.96 -23.51
C LYS A 138 14.87 9.56 -23.55
N VAL A 139 14.13 9.49 -22.43
CA VAL A 139 12.78 10.05 -22.28
C VAL A 139 12.91 11.48 -21.76
N LYS A 140 12.50 12.47 -22.55
CA LYS A 140 12.61 13.89 -22.20
C LYS A 140 11.52 14.37 -21.24
N GLU A 141 10.32 13.85 -21.40
CA GLU A 141 9.18 14.22 -20.57
C GLU A 141 9.25 13.52 -19.20
N LYS A 142 9.16 14.30 -18.11
CA LYS A 142 9.29 13.75 -16.75
C LYS A 142 8.24 12.65 -16.46
N ASN A 143 7.00 12.89 -16.80
CA ASN A 143 5.89 11.98 -16.51
C ASN A 143 5.63 10.92 -17.59
N LYS A 144 6.66 10.56 -18.36
CA LYS A 144 6.61 9.53 -19.43
C LYS A 144 7.73 8.51 -19.29
N GLN A 145 8.34 8.40 -18.12
CA GLN A 145 9.36 7.37 -17.88
C GLN A 145 8.74 5.98 -18.05
N ASN A 146 9.52 5.02 -18.53
CA ASN A 146 9.00 3.75 -19.06
C ASN A 146 9.76 2.49 -18.59
N ILE A 147 10.64 2.62 -17.60
CA ILE A 147 11.35 1.47 -17.02
C ILE A 147 10.81 1.27 -15.60
N TYR A 148 9.86 0.36 -15.47
CA TYR A 148 9.24 0.00 -14.19
C TYR A 148 9.97 -1.19 -13.58
N LEU A 149 10.11 -1.17 -12.27
CA LEU A 149 10.79 -2.18 -11.46
C LEU A 149 9.86 -2.62 -10.32
N ASP A 150 9.89 -3.90 -9.99
CA ASP A 150 9.21 -4.41 -8.79
C ASP A 150 10.06 -4.21 -7.54
N ALA A 151 11.40 -4.19 -7.72
CA ALA A 151 12.35 -3.95 -6.65
C ALA A 151 13.61 -3.26 -7.16
N VAL A 152 14.28 -2.52 -6.28
CA VAL A 152 15.58 -1.93 -6.52
C VAL A 152 16.44 -2.05 -5.27
N SER A 153 17.68 -2.51 -5.44
CA SER A 153 18.68 -2.58 -4.36
C SER A 153 19.94 -1.85 -4.78
N VAL A 154 20.47 -1.02 -3.88
CA VAL A 154 21.74 -0.31 -4.07
C VAL A 154 22.65 -0.58 -2.88
N ASP A 155 23.96 -0.76 -3.12
CA ASP A 155 24.91 -0.86 -2.03
C ASP A 155 25.38 0.52 -1.54
N ALA A 156 26.05 0.53 -0.39
CA ALA A 156 26.50 1.76 0.26
C ALA A 156 27.51 2.58 -0.59
N GLN A 157 28.17 1.94 -1.56
CA GLN A 157 29.12 2.60 -2.46
C GLN A 157 28.43 3.33 -3.61
N THR A 158 27.14 3.04 -3.84
CA THR A 158 26.37 3.72 -4.88
C THR A 158 26.20 5.18 -4.53
N LYS A 159 26.84 6.04 -5.31
CA LYS A 159 26.69 7.49 -5.17
C LYS A 159 25.31 7.92 -5.66
N ASN A 160 24.59 8.64 -4.77
CA ASN A 160 23.37 9.32 -5.10
C ASN A 160 22.24 8.42 -5.69
N PRO A 161 21.81 7.35 -4.96
CA PRO A 161 20.71 6.50 -5.40
C PRO A 161 19.40 7.28 -5.59
N TYR A 162 19.24 8.40 -4.89
CA TYR A 162 18.13 9.33 -5.00
C TYR A 162 17.85 9.81 -6.43
N ASN A 163 18.89 10.04 -7.24
CA ASN A 163 18.74 10.53 -8.62
C ASN A 163 18.69 9.41 -9.68
N VAL A 164 18.87 8.17 -9.30
CA VAL A 164 18.75 7.00 -10.20
C VAL A 164 17.28 6.70 -10.48
N LEU A 165 16.44 6.87 -9.48
CA LEU A 165 15.00 6.68 -9.59
C LEU A 165 14.30 7.99 -10.01
N HIS A 166 13.26 7.84 -10.82
CA HIS A 166 12.56 8.96 -11.44
C HIS A 166 11.99 9.93 -10.40
N HIS A 167 11.23 9.43 -9.43
CA HIS A 167 10.68 10.22 -8.32
C HIS A 167 11.36 9.91 -6.98
N HIS A 168 12.65 9.53 -7.04
CA HIS A 168 13.57 9.41 -5.92
C HIS A 168 13.33 8.23 -4.97
N GLY A 169 12.45 7.32 -5.31
CA GLY A 169 12.14 6.13 -4.54
C GLY A 169 10.84 5.46 -4.98
N VAL A 170 10.32 4.54 -4.17
CA VAL A 170 9.01 3.94 -4.39
C VAL A 170 7.92 4.98 -4.16
N ALA A 171 6.92 5.01 -5.05
CA ALA A 171 5.70 5.79 -4.88
C ALA A 171 4.50 4.86 -4.84
N PHE A 172 3.50 5.19 -4.02
CA PHE A 172 2.29 4.39 -3.89
C PHE A 172 1.08 5.26 -3.50
N GLU A 173 -0.08 4.79 -3.87
CA GLU A 173 -1.33 5.52 -3.69
C GLU A 173 -2.54 4.62 -3.48
N ASN A 174 -3.57 5.19 -2.89
CA ASN A 174 -4.95 4.76 -3.04
C ASN A 174 -5.78 5.91 -3.61
N GLU A 175 -7.07 5.78 -3.66
CA GLU A 175 -7.94 6.84 -4.19
C GLU A 175 -7.90 8.16 -3.40
N LEU A 176 -7.39 8.16 -2.16
CA LEU A 176 -7.35 9.35 -1.29
C LEU A 176 -5.96 9.99 -1.21
N LEU A 177 -4.91 9.16 -1.19
CA LEU A 177 -3.54 9.57 -0.87
C LEU A 177 -2.56 9.12 -1.94
N ALA A 178 -1.47 9.89 -2.13
CA ALA A 178 -0.29 9.42 -2.86
C ALA A 178 0.98 9.93 -2.18
N ILE A 179 1.97 9.06 -2.03
CA ILE A 179 3.22 9.32 -1.33
C ILE A 179 4.39 8.66 -2.03
N ARG A 180 5.59 9.18 -1.78
CA ARG A 180 6.85 8.54 -2.16
C ARG A 180 7.77 8.41 -0.95
N ILE A 181 8.65 7.41 -0.96
CA ILE A 181 9.68 7.21 0.06
C ILE A 181 11.04 7.40 -0.57
N TYR A 182 11.82 8.36 -0.09
CA TYR A 182 13.14 8.63 -0.64
C TYR A 182 14.12 7.48 -0.44
N MET A 183 14.78 7.07 -1.51
CA MET A 183 15.80 6.01 -1.49
C MET A 183 17.17 6.56 -1.11
N ASP A 184 17.26 7.20 0.04
CA ASP A 184 18.50 7.70 0.60
C ASP A 184 18.53 7.54 2.13
N LYS A 185 19.56 8.08 2.78
CA LYS A 185 19.73 7.99 4.24
C LYS A 185 18.61 8.67 5.06
N ARG A 186 17.81 9.51 4.44
CA ARG A 186 16.69 10.21 5.09
C ARG A 186 15.47 9.31 5.22
N GLN A 187 15.18 8.51 4.19
CA GLN A 187 13.96 7.69 4.02
C GLN A 187 12.67 8.46 4.35
N THR A 188 12.69 9.74 4.03
CA THR A 188 11.57 10.63 4.29
C THR A 188 10.42 10.30 3.37
N LEU A 189 9.20 10.26 3.93
CA LEU A 189 7.98 10.19 3.15
C LEU A 189 7.58 11.60 2.72
N ASP A 190 7.26 11.73 1.44
CA ASP A 190 6.90 12.98 0.78
C ASP A 190 5.53 12.86 0.14
N LEU A 191 4.77 13.96 0.12
CA LEU A 191 3.33 13.96 -0.10
C LEU A 191 2.95 14.49 -1.49
N TYR A 192 1.99 13.83 -2.11
CA TYR A 192 1.32 14.29 -3.31
C TYR A 192 -0.12 14.68 -2.96
N GLY A 193 -0.47 15.95 -3.12
CA GLY A 193 -1.80 16.48 -2.81
C GLY A 193 -2.74 16.34 -3.98
N LYS A 194 -3.75 15.47 -3.86
CA LYS A 194 -4.80 15.30 -4.88
C LYS A 194 -5.88 16.37 -4.75
N PHE A 195 -6.58 16.66 -5.86
CA PHE A 195 -7.80 17.49 -5.85
C PHE A 195 -9.05 16.62 -5.79
N HIS A 196 -9.04 15.46 -6.46
CA HIS A 196 -10.17 14.55 -6.58
C HIS A 196 -9.77 13.14 -6.14
N LYS A 197 -10.74 12.33 -5.72
CA LYS A 197 -10.52 10.92 -5.45
C LYS A 197 -10.18 10.18 -6.75
N GLY A 198 -9.17 9.34 -6.72
CA GLY A 198 -8.77 8.53 -7.86
C GLY A 198 -7.29 8.16 -7.84
N LEU A 199 -6.88 7.25 -8.72
CA LEU A 199 -5.49 6.89 -8.91
C LEU A 199 -4.85 7.81 -9.96
N GLU A 200 -3.73 8.43 -9.65
CA GLU A 200 -3.08 9.44 -10.49
C GLU A 200 -1.62 9.11 -10.84
N LEU A 201 -0.91 8.36 -9.98
CA LEU A 201 0.54 8.15 -10.11
C LEU A 201 0.93 7.52 -11.44
N LYS A 202 0.18 6.55 -11.94
CA LYS A 202 0.45 5.93 -13.24
C LYS A 202 0.47 6.93 -14.41
N GLN A 203 -0.27 8.05 -14.27
CA GLN A 203 -0.36 9.08 -15.32
C GLN A 203 0.60 10.24 -15.08
N THR A 204 0.80 10.62 -13.81
CA THR A 204 1.58 11.80 -13.42
C THR A 204 3.01 11.45 -13.07
N GLN A 205 3.27 10.21 -12.62
CA GLN A 205 4.56 9.78 -12.11
C GLN A 205 5.14 10.80 -11.10
N PHE A 206 4.27 11.33 -10.22
CA PHE A 206 4.57 12.37 -9.24
C PHE A 206 4.88 13.77 -9.82
N TYR A 207 4.98 13.91 -11.13
CA TYR A 207 5.32 15.18 -11.80
C TYR A 207 4.31 15.50 -12.90
N PRO A 208 3.11 16.02 -12.57
CA PRO A 208 2.07 16.32 -13.52
C PRO A 208 2.53 17.39 -14.53
N SER A 209 2.13 17.22 -15.77
CA SER A 209 2.28 18.23 -16.80
C SER A 209 1.36 19.44 -16.53
N LYS A 210 1.63 20.57 -17.18
CA LYS A 210 0.75 21.75 -17.11
C LYS A 210 -0.71 21.45 -17.50
N GLN A 211 -0.88 20.56 -18.51
CA GLN A 211 -2.20 20.13 -18.95
C GLN A 211 -2.92 19.27 -17.89
N GLN A 212 -2.20 18.35 -17.23
CA GLN A 212 -2.75 17.54 -16.13
C GLN A 212 -3.14 18.41 -14.94
N LYS A 213 -2.29 19.37 -14.53
CA LYS A 213 -2.64 20.34 -13.48
C LYS A 213 -3.90 21.13 -13.82
N ALA A 214 -4.04 21.60 -15.07
CA ALA A 214 -5.24 22.30 -15.54
C ALA A 214 -6.49 21.39 -15.56
N ALA A 215 -6.30 20.07 -15.69
CA ALA A 215 -7.37 19.06 -15.62
C ALA A 215 -7.69 18.61 -14.18
N GLY A 216 -7.05 19.20 -13.17
CA GLY A 216 -7.34 18.89 -11.74
C GLY A 216 -6.55 17.72 -11.17
N PHE A 217 -5.46 17.29 -11.81
CA PHE A 217 -4.50 16.37 -11.19
C PHE A 217 -3.73 17.08 -10.07
N GLY A 218 -3.38 16.32 -9.05
CA GLY A 218 -2.60 16.81 -7.91
C GLY A 218 -1.14 17.15 -8.26
N ASP A 219 -0.37 17.50 -7.24
CA ASP A 219 1.06 17.82 -7.36
C ASP A 219 1.78 17.59 -6.02
N ASP A 220 3.09 17.79 -5.99
CA ASP A 220 3.91 17.86 -4.78
C ASP A 220 3.38 19.00 -3.87
N VAL A 221 3.18 18.73 -2.59
CA VAL A 221 2.57 19.69 -1.64
C VAL A 221 3.42 19.94 -0.40
N LEU A 222 4.61 19.33 -0.29
CA LEU A 222 5.41 19.42 0.91
C LEU A 222 6.92 19.38 0.64
N TRP A 223 7.65 20.38 1.12
CA TRP A 223 9.11 20.35 1.19
C TRP A 223 9.58 19.69 2.48
N VAL A 224 10.03 18.45 2.41
CA VAL A 224 10.40 17.66 3.60
C VAL A 224 11.83 17.87 4.11
N GLY A 225 12.77 18.27 3.25
CA GLY A 225 14.18 18.52 3.63
C GLY A 225 14.84 17.34 4.34
N ASN A 226 15.43 17.61 5.51
CA ASN A 226 16.06 16.61 6.38
C ASN A 226 15.18 16.21 7.57
N THR A 227 13.93 16.67 7.64
CA THR A 227 12.97 16.37 8.69
C THR A 227 12.49 14.92 8.59
N PHE A 228 11.58 14.52 9.48
CA PHE A 228 10.90 13.22 9.34
C PHE A 228 9.93 13.16 8.14
N GLY A 229 9.53 14.33 7.56
CA GLY A 229 8.43 14.40 6.61
C GLY A 229 7.16 13.83 7.22
N LEU A 230 6.58 12.79 6.62
CA LEU A 230 5.51 12.02 7.20
C LEU A 230 6.07 10.69 7.76
N GLY A 231 6.61 10.71 8.99
CA GLY A 231 6.84 9.49 9.74
C GLY A 231 8.10 8.68 9.43
N ALA A 232 9.17 9.26 8.87
CA ALA A 232 10.42 8.53 8.70
C ALA A 232 10.92 7.96 10.05
N PHE A 233 11.29 6.67 10.05
CA PHE A 233 11.81 6.00 11.23
C PHE A 233 13.34 6.06 11.23
N ARG A 234 13.95 6.52 12.32
CA ARG A 234 15.40 6.80 12.41
C ARG A 234 15.99 6.41 13.77
N GLY A 235 17.30 6.42 13.89
CA GLY A 235 17.98 6.33 15.16
C GLY A 235 17.82 7.60 15.99
N TRP A 236 18.31 7.56 17.23
CA TRP A 236 18.33 8.67 18.18
C TRP A 236 19.67 8.72 18.92
N ASP A 237 20.33 9.86 18.92
CA ASP A 237 21.64 10.02 19.58
C ASP A 237 21.57 10.44 21.06
N GLY A 238 20.38 10.69 21.54
CA GLY A 238 20.07 11.21 22.89
C GLY A 238 19.51 12.63 22.86
N GLN A 239 19.68 13.35 21.73
CA GLN A 239 19.20 14.72 21.58
C GLN A 239 18.42 14.94 20.27
N GLN A 240 18.80 14.26 19.18
CA GLN A 240 18.21 14.46 17.86
C GLN A 240 18.17 13.16 17.03
N PRO A 241 17.32 13.12 16.00
CA PRO A 241 17.30 12.01 15.06
C PRO A 241 18.62 11.86 14.30
N THR A 242 19.06 10.60 14.12
CA THR A 242 20.24 10.28 13.29
C THR A 242 19.78 9.73 11.93
N MET A 243 20.55 10.02 10.88
CA MET A 243 20.28 9.47 9.55
C MET A 243 20.66 7.99 9.46
N ILE A 244 20.05 7.27 8.52
CA ILE A 244 20.37 5.87 8.23
C ILE A 244 21.46 5.86 7.16
N ASP A 245 22.67 6.24 7.51
CA ASP A 245 23.78 6.47 6.58
C ASP A 245 24.80 5.33 6.51
N SER A 246 25.01 4.60 7.59
CA SER A 246 25.98 3.50 7.69
C SER A 246 25.32 2.13 7.43
N VAL A 247 24.92 1.86 6.19
CA VAL A 247 24.30 0.60 5.77
C VAL A 247 25.18 -0.14 4.75
N GLN A 248 25.07 -1.45 4.65
CA GLN A 248 25.70 -2.21 3.56
C GLN A 248 24.95 -2.01 2.25
N SER A 249 23.62 -2.12 2.29
CA SER A 249 22.76 -1.90 1.13
C SER A 249 21.39 -1.43 1.57
N ARG A 250 20.68 -0.78 0.64
CA ARG A 250 19.29 -0.35 0.79
C ARG A 250 18.46 -0.91 -0.33
N THR A 251 17.29 -1.46 0.01
CA THR A 251 16.36 -2.04 -0.96
C THR A 251 15.00 -1.37 -0.78
N GLN A 252 14.33 -1.09 -1.87
CA GLN A 252 12.90 -0.80 -1.90
C GLN A 252 12.22 -1.81 -2.82
N ARG A 253 11.06 -2.34 -2.43
CA ARG A 253 10.26 -3.26 -3.25
C ARG A 253 8.77 -3.02 -3.09
N ILE A 254 8.03 -3.34 -4.14
CA ILE A 254 6.58 -3.48 -4.12
C ILE A 254 6.30 -4.92 -3.72
N VAL A 255 5.69 -5.12 -2.55
CA VAL A 255 5.37 -6.46 -2.02
C VAL A 255 4.04 -6.93 -2.56
N ALA A 256 3.05 -6.03 -2.55
CA ALA A 256 1.71 -6.30 -3.06
C ALA A 256 1.09 -5.03 -3.63
N GLN A 257 0.27 -5.17 -4.66
CA GLN A 257 -0.61 -4.12 -5.16
C GLN A 257 -1.85 -4.74 -5.80
N GLY A 258 -2.98 -4.11 -5.62
CA GLY A 258 -4.22 -4.67 -6.17
C GLY A 258 -5.48 -3.88 -5.84
N PRO A 259 -6.64 -4.53 -5.88
CA PRO A 259 -7.92 -3.86 -5.72
C PRO A 259 -8.17 -3.33 -4.32
N VAL A 260 -7.49 -3.84 -3.28
CA VAL A 260 -7.84 -3.53 -1.89
C VAL A 260 -6.70 -2.96 -1.06
N ARG A 261 -5.45 -3.23 -1.41
CA ARG A 261 -4.29 -2.64 -0.73
C ARG A 261 -3.02 -2.63 -1.58
N THR A 262 -2.11 -1.75 -1.24
CA THR A 262 -0.71 -1.83 -1.66
C THR A 262 0.20 -1.94 -0.44
N ILE A 263 1.25 -2.75 -0.59
CA ILE A 263 2.29 -2.95 0.41
C ILE A 263 3.63 -2.66 -0.24
N VAL A 264 4.39 -1.73 0.33
CA VAL A 264 5.76 -1.43 -0.08
C VAL A 264 6.72 -1.65 1.09
N GLU A 265 7.95 -2.01 0.76
CA GLU A 265 8.94 -2.33 1.77
C GLU A 265 10.25 -1.60 1.52
N VAL A 266 10.87 -1.13 2.60
CA VAL A 266 12.21 -0.56 2.61
C VAL A 266 13.07 -1.40 3.57
N MET A 267 14.21 -1.91 3.09
CA MET A 267 15.14 -2.69 3.89
C MET A 267 16.52 -2.05 3.90
N ASP A 268 17.06 -1.83 5.08
CA ASP A 268 18.42 -1.37 5.34
C ASP A 268 19.25 -2.53 5.90
N LYS A 269 20.05 -3.14 5.04
CA LYS A 269 20.88 -4.29 5.42
C LYS A 269 22.13 -3.82 6.12
N ASN A 270 22.45 -4.47 7.24
CA ASN A 270 23.65 -4.20 8.03
C ASN A 270 23.84 -2.71 8.36
N TRP A 271 22.80 -2.10 8.97
CA TRP A 271 22.86 -0.74 9.49
C TRP A 271 23.66 -0.70 10.80
N TYR A 272 24.72 0.09 10.82
CA TYR A 272 25.49 0.42 12.02
C TYR A 272 24.82 1.62 12.71
N ILE A 273 23.89 1.34 13.65
CA ILE A 273 23.16 2.38 14.41
C ILE A 273 24.15 3.26 15.18
N LYS A 274 25.20 2.65 15.73
CA LYS A 274 26.34 3.33 16.37
C LYS A 274 27.64 2.70 15.91
N PRO A 275 28.72 3.50 15.71
CA PRO A 275 30.02 2.96 15.36
C PRO A 275 30.50 1.90 16.37
N GLY A 276 31.12 0.83 15.87
CA GLY A 276 31.68 -0.26 16.69
C GLY A 276 30.67 -1.27 17.23
N MET A 277 29.36 -1.06 17.03
CA MET A 277 28.32 -2.01 17.42
C MET A 277 28.03 -3.02 16.30
N THR A 278 27.47 -4.17 16.68
CA THR A 278 27.03 -5.17 15.69
C THR A 278 25.93 -4.59 14.81
N PRO A 279 26.08 -4.65 13.47
CA PRO A 279 25.07 -4.11 12.57
C PRO A 279 23.76 -4.90 12.62
N VAL A 280 22.66 -4.24 12.32
CA VAL A 280 21.32 -4.81 12.26
C VAL A 280 20.73 -4.66 10.86
N THR A 281 19.80 -5.51 10.50
CA THR A 281 18.97 -5.29 9.30
C THR A 281 17.61 -4.80 9.77
N MET A 282 17.22 -3.63 9.30
CA MET A 282 15.90 -3.03 9.54
C MET A 282 15.05 -3.20 8.31
N THR A 283 13.80 -3.58 8.51
CA THR A 283 12.77 -3.62 7.46
C THR A 283 11.59 -2.78 7.90
N LEU A 284 11.17 -1.86 7.03
CA LEU A 284 9.97 -1.04 7.16
C LEU A 284 8.96 -1.50 6.12
N ARG A 285 7.79 -1.91 6.55
CA ARG A 285 6.68 -2.29 5.66
C ARG A 285 5.54 -1.31 5.82
N TYR A 286 5.16 -0.68 4.72
CA TYR A 286 4.08 0.30 4.64
C TYR A 286 2.90 -0.34 3.95
N THR A 287 1.74 -0.36 4.61
CA THR A 287 0.48 -0.87 4.04
C THR A 287 -0.52 0.26 3.91
N LEU A 288 -1.02 0.46 2.70
CA LEU A 288 -2.06 1.44 2.39
C LEU A 288 -3.29 0.71 1.85
N TRP A 289 -4.38 0.78 2.60
CA TRP A 289 -5.65 0.16 2.24
C TRP A 289 -6.50 1.09 1.36
N ALA A 290 -7.32 0.48 0.51
CA ALA A 290 -8.36 1.17 -0.24
C ALA A 290 -9.35 1.87 0.70
N GLY A 291 -9.70 3.13 0.41
CA GLY A 291 -10.62 3.94 1.22
C GLY A 291 -10.03 4.53 2.50
N HIS A 292 -8.79 4.18 2.85
CA HIS A 292 -8.12 4.63 4.07
C HIS A 292 -7.28 5.88 3.85
N ARG A 293 -7.32 6.79 4.83
CA ARG A 293 -6.43 7.96 4.89
C ARG A 293 -5.16 7.68 5.70
N ASP A 294 -5.09 6.55 6.34
CA ASP A 294 -3.97 6.14 7.15
C ASP A 294 -3.11 5.07 6.45
N ILE A 295 -1.86 5.02 6.85
CA ILE A 295 -0.83 4.12 6.36
C ILE A 295 -0.29 3.39 7.57
N ASP A 296 -0.38 2.08 7.60
CA ASP A 296 0.23 1.27 8.63
C ASP A 296 1.72 1.08 8.36
N VAL A 297 2.54 1.28 9.37
CA VAL A 297 4.00 1.10 9.31
C VAL A 297 4.44 0.04 10.31
N ASN A 298 4.96 -1.06 9.79
CA ASN A 298 5.56 -2.12 10.58
C ASN A 298 7.08 -2.06 10.46
N VAL A 299 7.76 -1.85 11.58
CA VAL A 299 9.22 -1.85 11.71
C VAL A 299 9.64 -3.21 12.27
N SER A 300 10.59 -3.86 11.62
CA SER A 300 11.18 -5.11 12.14
C SER A 300 12.69 -5.10 12.04
N PHE A 301 13.34 -5.73 13.01
CA PHE A 301 14.78 -5.94 13.03
C PHE A 301 15.12 -7.44 13.09
N ASN A 302 16.19 -7.83 12.42
CA ASN A 302 16.65 -9.22 12.39
C ASN A 302 17.16 -9.74 13.76
N ARG A 303 17.34 -8.86 14.75
CA ARG A 303 17.80 -9.20 16.13
C ARG A 303 17.26 -8.20 17.14
N ASP A 304 17.48 -8.46 18.41
CA ASP A 304 17.14 -7.56 19.51
C ASP A 304 17.91 -6.24 19.39
N VAL A 305 17.18 -5.12 19.55
CA VAL A 305 17.68 -3.74 19.46
C VAL A 305 17.33 -2.92 20.70
N SER A 306 16.93 -3.56 21.80
CA SER A 306 16.47 -2.92 23.06
C SER A 306 17.51 -1.97 23.69
N GLN A 307 18.79 -2.16 23.37
CA GLN A 307 19.88 -1.28 23.81
C GLN A 307 19.91 0.07 23.07
N TYR A 308 19.14 0.24 22.01
CA TYR A 308 19.07 1.47 21.23
C TYR A 308 17.78 2.25 21.50
N THR A 309 17.83 3.53 21.24
CA THR A 309 16.65 4.39 21.14
C THR A 309 16.49 4.80 19.68
N PHE A 310 15.26 4.73 19.20
CA PHE A 310 14.88 5.16 17.86
C PHE A 310 14.00 6.40 17.95
N SER A 311 13.71 6.98 16.80
CA SER A 311 12.84 8.13 16.69
C SER A 311 12.01 8.10 15.42
N THR A 312 10.82 8.67 15.50
CA THR A 312 9.95 8.98 14.38
C THR A 312 9.13 10.22 14.71
N GLY A 313 8.33 10.70 13.77
CA GLY A 313 7.51 11.88 13.99
C GLY A 313 7.05 12.47 12.66
N ILE A 314 6.57 13.70 12.71
CA ILE A 314 6.18 14.45 11.52
C ILE A 314 6.96 15.77 11.46
N ILE A 315 7.11 16.31 10.24
CA ILE A 315 7.69 17.63 10.05
C ILE A 315 6.88 18.70 10.80
N ASN A 316 7.58 19.64 11.43
CA ASN A 316 6.95 20.87 11.90
C ASN A 316 6.85 21.83 10.70
N VAL A 317 5.71 21.77 9.99
CA VAL A 317 5.43 22.67 8.89
C VAL A 317 5.47 24.11 9.42
N LYS A 318 6.14 24.99 8.71
CA LYS A 318 6.37 26.36 9.17
C LYS A 318 5.09 27.04 9.66
N ASN A 319 5.15 27.57 10.88
CA ASN A 319 4.01 28.21 11.56
C ASN A 319 2.76 27.32 11.67
N SER A 320 2.93 26.00 11.74
CA SER A 320 1.81 25.08 11.89
C SER A 320 1.18 25.18 13.28
N GLN A 321 -0.13 24.90 13.31
CA GLN A 321 -0.83 24.59 14.55
C GLN A 321 -0.57 23.12 14.89
N GLU A 322 -0.29 22.83 16.16
CA GLU A 322 -0.08 21.48 16.66
C GLU A 322 -1.33 20.96 17.37
N TYR A 323 -1.56 19.68 17.26
CA TYR A 323 -2.48 18.89 18.07
C TYR A 323 -1.74 17.70 18.67
N SER A 324 -1.89 17.46 19.96
CA SER A 324 -1.51 16.21 20.62
C SER A 324 -2.58 15.80 21.64
N ASP A 325 -2.89 14.52 21.70
CA ASP A 325 -3.72 13.94 22.76
C ASP A 325 -2.89 13.46 23.96
N HIS A 326 -1.54 13.55 23.85
CA HIS A 326 -0.56 13.02 24.81
C HIS A 326 -0.77 11.52 25.14
N LYS A 327 -1.43 10.80 24.21
CA LYS A 327 -1.70 9.36 24.29
C LYS A 327 -1.30 8.63 23.00
N GLY A 328 -0.48 9.30 22.18
CA GLY A 328 0.08 8.74 20.96
C GLY A 328 -0.35 9.44 19.67
N ILE A 329 -1.46 10.16 19.62
CA ILE A 329 -1.79 10.97 18.45
C ILE A 329 -1.08 12.31 18.51
N ARG A 330 -0.34 12.62 17.47
CA ARG A 330 0.25 13.94 17.26
C ARG A 330 0.08 14.36 15.81
N GLY A 331 -0.39 15.59 15.58
CA GLY A 331 -0.62 16.12 14.26
C GLY A 331 -0.33 17.60 14.15
N CYS A 332 -0.24 18.09 12.92
CA CYS A 332 -0.12 19.52 12.65
C CYS A 332 -0.97 19.93 11.45
N TRP A 333 -1.21 21.23 11.34
CA TRP A 333 -1.84 21.88 10.19
C TRP A 333 -1.05 23.14 9.87
N GLY A 334 -0.45 23.24 8.70
CA GLY A 334 0.44 24.34 8.36
C GLY A 334 0.51 24.62 6.86
N THR A 335 1.06 25.79 6.53
CA THR A 335 1.18 26.27 5.15
C THR A 335 2.61 26.66 4.86
N ASP A 336 3.24 25.99 3.89
CA ASP A 336 4.61 26.28 3.47
C ASP A 336 4.80 26.06 1.97
N TRP A 337 6.01 26.30 1.49
CA TRP A 337 6.40 26.06 0.10
C TRP A 337 6.68 24.56 -0.12
N PRO A 338 6.14 23.94 -1.19
CA PRO A 338 6.43 22.56 -1.53
C PRO A 338 7.81 22.36 -2.21
N ALA A 339 8.46 23.45 -2.62
CA ALA A 339 9.77 23.44 -3.25
C ALA A 339 10.55 24.72 -2.94
N ASN A 340 11.88 24.69 -3.17
CA ASN A 340 12.71 25.89 -3.05
C ASN A 340 12.45 26.97 -4.12
N ASP A 341 11.72 26.64 -5.16
CA ASP A 341 11.38 27.55 -6.26
C ASP A 341 10.08 28.29 -5.97
N THR A 342 10.20 29.41 -5.23
CA THR A 342 9.03 30.22 -4.85
C THR A 342 8.45 31.06 -5.99
N LEU A 343 9.11 31.08 -7.17
CA LEU A 343 8.59 31.80 -8.35
C LEU A 343 7.57 30.97 -9.13
N ASN A 344 7.79 29.65 -9.20
CA ASN A 344 6.94 28.74 -9.97
C ASN A 344 5.97 27.92 -9.13
N TRP A 345 6.06 28.02 -7.80
CA TRP A 345 5.21 27.28 -6.87
C TRP A 345 4.35 28.25 -6.03
N LYS A 346 3.22 27.74 -5.55
CA LYS A 346 2.41 28.38 -4.53
C LYS A 346 2.64 27.71 -3.20
N ARG A 347 2.32 28.39 -2.12
CA ARG A 347 2.28 27.76 -0.80
C ARG A 347 1.13 26.77 -0.75
N GLU A 348 1.40 25.62 -0.16
CA GLU A 348 0.44 24.54 0.04
C GLU A 348 0.13 24.38 1.52
N THR A 349 -1.12 24.07 1.84
CA THR A 349 -1.57 23.81 3.20
C THR A 349 -1.80 22.32 3.37
N VAL A 350 -1.16 21.73 4.38
CA VAL A 350 -1.24 20.31 4.67
C VAL A 350 -1.51 20.04 6.15
N GLY A 351 -2.25 18.97 6.41
CA GLY A 351 -2.36 18.36 7.71
C GLY A 351 -1.59 17.05 7.73
N LEU A 352 -0.68 16.88 8.69
CA LEU A 352 0.05 15.65 8.92
C LEU A 352 -0.27 15.09 10.30
N ALA A 353 -0.22 13.77 10.45
CA ALA A 353 -0.38 13.12 11.75
C ALA A 353 0.33 11.78 11.83
N ILE A 354 0.66 11.42 13.05
CA ILE A 354 1.22 10.13 13.45
C ILE A 354 0.44 9.60 14.65
N ALA A 355 0.17 8.29 14.63
CA ALA A 355 -0.43 7.56 15.74
C ALA A 355 0.56 6.53 16.27
N MET A 356 0.97 6.72 17.51
CA MET A 356 1.91 5.88 18.22
C MET A 356 1.19 5.01 19.25
N PRO A 357 1.74 3.83 19.63
CA PRO A 357 1.26 3.09 20.77
C PRO A 357 1.35 3.93 22.07
N ASN A 358 0.28 3.89 22.86
CA ASN A 358 0.27 4.54 24.16
C ASN A 358 0.88 3.63 25.22
N ASN A 359 2.21 3.64 25.34
CA ASN A 359 2.94 2.86 26.34
C ASN A 359 4.21 3.59 26.81
N LYS A 360 4.86 3.07 27.85
CA LYS A 360 6.05 3.66 28.48
C LYS A 360 7.29 3.73 27.59
N ASP A 361 7.35 2.97 26.52
CA ASP A 361 8.50 2.86 25.62
C ASP A 361 8.42 3.88 24.47
N VAL A 362 7.33 4.64 24.41
CA VAL A 362 7.09 5.73 23.45
C VAL A 362 6.98 7.04 24.21
N ILE A 363 7.87 7.97 23.93
CA ILE A 363 7.95 9.27 24.62
C ILE A 363 7.81 10.39 23.61
N GLU A 364 6.77 11.19 23.77
CA GLU A 364 6.58 12.43 23.00
C GLU A 364 7.68 13.44 23.39
N GLN A 365 8.40 13.95 22.40
CA GLN A 365 9.45 14.93 22.59
C GLN A 365 8.88 16.35 22.44
N PRO A 366 9.44 17.35 23.11
CA PRO A 366 9.09 18.74 22.85
C PRO A 366 9.19 19.07 21.35
N ALA A 367 8.26 19.87 20.85
CA ALA A 367 8.33 20.36 19.47
C ALA A 367 9.62 21.18 19.26
N ASN A 368 10.26 20.96 18.13
CA ASN A 368 11.38 21.80 17.72
C ASN A 368 11.11 22.43 16.34
N LYS A 369 12.03 23.25 15.83
CA LYS A 369 11.85 23.96 14.56
C LYS A 369 11.64 23.05 13.34
N ASP A 370 12.10 21.79 13.42
CA ASP A 370 12.13 20.85 12.31
C ASP A 370 11.03 19.77 12.45
N ASN A 371 10.75 19.34 13.68
CA ASN A 371 9.92 18.15 13.88
C ASN A 371 9.04 18.19 15.14
N TYR A 372 7.92 17.46 15.04
CA TYR A 372 7.13 16.93 16.12
C TYR A 372 7.50 15.45 16.30
N ALA A 373 8.37 15.14 17.24
CA ALA A 373 9.04 13.86 17.35
C ALA A 373 8.53 12.99 18.50
N PHE A 374 8.70 11.69 18.35
CA PHE A 374 8.66 10.68 19.41
C PHE A 374 9.97 9.92 19.45
N THR A 375 10.40 9.52 20.65
CA THR A 375 11.44 8.52 20.83
C THR A 375 10.81 7.18 21.19
N VAL A 376 11.43 6.09 20.74
CA VAL A 376 10.91 4.73 20.84
C VAL A 376 11.99 3.79 21.35
N LYS A 377 11.65 2.94 22.32
CA LYS A 377 12.40 1.75 22.69
C LYS A 377 11.62 0.51 22.27
N MET A 378 12.32 -0.46 21.72
CA MET A 378 11.71 -1.69 21.21
C MET A 378 12.71 -2.84 21.23
N SER A 379 12.24 -4.09 21.21
CA SER A 379 13.11 -5.25 21.08
C SER A 379 13.37 -5.62 19.61
N ARG A 380 12.33 -5.94 18.84
CA ARG A 380 12.45 -6.33 17.42
C ARG A 380 11.40 -5.72 16.52
N ASN A 381 10.17 -5.61 17.00
CA ASN A 381 9.03 -5.20 16.18
C ASN A 381 8.36 -3.98 16.80
N PHE A 382 7.94 -3.07 15.94
CA PHE A 382 7.22 -1.88 16.33
C PHE A 382 6.20 -1.53 15.25
N HIS A 383 5.06 -0.96 15.66
CA HIS A 383 4.02 -0.52 14.74
C HIS A 383 3.58 0.90 15.08
N TYR A 384 3.33 1.69 14.05
CA TYR A 384 2.70 3.00 14.13
C TYR A 384 1.92 3.27 12.85
N SER A 385 1.04 4.27 12.87
CA SER A 385 0.27 4.65 11.70
C SER A 385 0.46 6.13 11.37
N LEU A 386 0.36 6.46 10.09
CA LEU A 386 0.58 7.80 9.54
C LEU A 386 -0.68 8.25 8.82
N ALA A 387 -0.96 9.55 8.83
CA ALA A 387 -2.05 10.10 8.04
C ALA A 387 -1.71 11.51 7.57
N TYR A 388 -2.26 11.89 6.41
CA TYR A 388 -2.18 13.28 5.96
C TYR A 388 -3.38 13.71 5.14
N THR A 389 -3.50 15.00 4.92
CA THR A 389 -4.45 15.65 4.01
C THR A 389 -3.79 16.87 3.38
N SER A 390 -4.24 17.23 2.19
CA SER A 390 -3.97 18.54 1.57
C SER A 390 -5.24 19.37 1.54
N ALA A 391 -5.14 20.64 1.81
CA ALA A 391 -6.29 21.56 1.69
C ALA A 391 -6.83 21.68 0.26
N ASN A 392 -6.12 21.14 -0.73
CA ASN A 392 -6.56 21.08 -2.13
C ASN A 392 -7.65 20.02 -2.37
N GLU A 393 -7.77 19.02 -1.49
CA GLU A 393 -8.70 17.91 -1.63
C GLU A 393 -10.15 18.38 -1.51
N ASN A 394 -10.99 18.19 -2.54
CA ASN A 394 -12.43 18.51 -2.47
C ASN A 394 -13.22 17.56 -1.55
N TYR A 395 -12.59 16.48 -1.08
CA TYR A 395 -13.11 15.47 -0.16
C TYR A 395 -12.38 15.44 1.19
N GLY A 396 -11.40 16.32 1.37
CA GLY A 396 -10.52 16.40 2.54
C GLY A 396 -10.96 17.45 3.56
N PHE A 397 -9.99 18.02 4.23
CA PHE A 397 -10.17 19.00 5.29
C PHE A 397 -9.60 20.35 4.85
N HIS A 398 -10.28 21.44 5.24
CA HIS A 398 -9.92 22.80 4.82
C HIS A 398 -9.55 23.72 5.98
N SER A 399 -9.55 23.17 7.19
CA SER A 399 -9.15 23.90 8.40
C SER A 399 -8.45 22.97 9.42
N ALA A 400 -7.64 23.58 10.30
CA ALA A 400 -7.04 22.87 11.41
C ALA A 400 -8.10 22.24 12.32
N GLN A 401 -9.23 22.90 12.53
CA GLN A 401 -10.31 22.40 13.38
C GLN A 401 -10.92 21.11 12.81
N GLU A 402 -11.17 21.05 11.50
CA GLU A 402 -11.70 19.85 10.84
C GLU A 402 -10.67 18.69 10.91
N TRP A 403 -9.41 18.98 10.57
CA TRP A 403 -8.33 17.99 10.63
C TRP A 403 -8.16 17.42 12.04
N PHE A 404 -8.06 18.28 13.07
CA PHE A 404 -7.90 17.84 14.45
C PHE A 404 -9.16 17.14 14.99
N GLY A 405 -10.35 17.50 14.47
CA GLY A 405 -11.59 16.77 14.72
C GLY A 405 -11.51 15.35 14.22
N TRP A 406 -11.02 15.17 12.98
CA TRP A 406 -10.82 13.84 12.40
C TRP A 406 -9.75 13.02 13.16
N LEU A 407 -8.67 13.63 13.64
CA LEU A 407 -7.65 12.92 14.42
C LEU A 407 -8.22 12.25 15.69
N LYS A 408 -9.22 12.88 16.33
CA LYS A 408 -9.92 12.29 17.49
C LYS A 408 -10.74 11.07 17.09
N GLU A 409 -11.39 11.12 15.92
CA GLU A 409 -12.12 9.97 15.37
C GLU A 409 -11.17 8.86 14.94
N TRP A 410 -10.05 9.21 14.30
CA TRP A 410 -9.00 8.27 13.92
C TRP A 410 -8.42 7.52 15.13
N ARG A 411 -8.18 8.21 16.26
CA ARG A 411 -7.78 7.56 17.51
C ARG A 411 -8.81 6.53 17.95
N ARG A 412 -10.08 6.89 17.89
CA ARG A 412 -11.18 5.98 18.24
C ARG A 412 -11.22 4.77 17.30
N ASP A 413 -10.96 4.96 16.01
CA ASP A 413 -10.92 3.89 15.02
C ASP A 413 -9.75 2.92 15.27
N ILE A 414 -8.57 3.45 15.60
CA ILE A 414 -7.38 2.65 15.97
C ILE A 414 -7.65 1.83 17.25
N ASP A 415 -8.27 2.43 18.24
CA ASP A 415 -8.60 1.76 19.51
C ASP A 415 -9.71 0.70 19.37
N ASN A 416 -10.41 0.67 18.25
CA ASN A 416 -11.47 -0.28 17.93
C ASN A 416 -11.22 -0.99 16.58
N PRO A 417 -10.21 -1.85 16.50
CA PRO A 417 -9.93 -2.60 15.29
C PRO A 417 -11.08 -3.55 14.94
N VAL A 418 -11.09 -4.01 13.71
CA VAL A 418 -12.00 -5.09 13.30
C VAL A 418 -11.58 -6.39 13.99
N THR A 419 -12.53 -7.03 14.66
CA THR A 419 -12.34 -8.39 15.17
C THR A 419 -12.73 -9.37 14.08
N VAL A 420 -11.83 -10.30 13.77
CA VAL A 420 -12.02 -11.36 12.79
C VAL A 420 -11.92 -12.70 13.51
N GLU A 421 -12.98 -13.48 13.46
CA GLU A 421 -13.06 -14.80 14.11
C GLU A 421 -13.47 -15.85 13.10
N GLU A 422 -12.73 -16.95 12.98
CA GLU A 422 -13.10 -18.08 12.14
C GLU A 422 -14.18 -18.91 12.82
N LEU A 423 -15.31 -19.09 12.12
CA LEU A 423 -16.42 -19.90 12.59
C LEU A 423 -16.17 -21.37 12.21
N LYS A 424 -16.28 -22.24 13.20
CA LYS A 424 -16.14 -23.70 13.03
C LYS A 424 -17.36 -24.32 12.33
#